data_11f8de94f47340aaf9f7ee08f70890ec
#
_entry.id   11f8de94f47340aaf9f7ee08f70890ec
#
_cell.length_a   1.000
_cell.length_b   1.000
_cell.length_c   1.000
_cell.angle_alpha   90.00
_cell.angle_beta   90.00
_cell.angle_gamma   90.00
#
_symmetry.space_group_name_H-M   'P 1'
#
loop_
_entity.id
_entity.type
_entity.pdbx_description
1 polymer ?
#
loop_
_entity_poly.entity_id
_entity_poly.type
_entity_poly.pdbx_seq_one_letter_code
_entity_poly.pdbx_strand_id
1 'polypeptide(L)'
;MADPTSCCTRPGSYCARVDALFNHDGVHVMDVGWRRRDDVDRLALTVETSPRLVACRRCGALATGHGRRVRRLNDIPAFGAPVELMWRARRYRCAEPLCSGGSFTEDSDLAPPGSLLTTRAAWWAIGCLQRDTASVASVSRRLGVDWHTVWNAIKPLLQELAADPARFEAVEILGVDEHIWHHTPRPGKGPKELTGMVDLTKRVDPAGKEKPQARLMDLVPGRSGPAYADWLQTRGPQFTSAVKIATLDPFRGYANAIDDQLQDAVAVLDAFHVVRLGLKAMEETRRRVQQDQLGHRGHRDDPLYRIRNALRAGAEKLTSRQINRIEAGLQAGDPNWEVTLAWSCYQRLRSAFQAKDLREGKKIALGVLESFHSCPIPEIARLGRTLRAWRQQFLAYFTTGRANNGGTEAINGIIELHRRIARGYRNPVNYRLRMILAAGRLTLPNLR
;
A
#
# COMPACT_ATOMS: atom_id res chain seq x y z
N MET A 1 -21.44 -20.76 47.47
CA MET A 1 -20.91 -20.95 46.13
C MET A 1 -21.98 -21.67 45.34
N ALA A 2 -22.58 -21.03 44.34
CA ALA A 2 -23.52 -21.71 43.46
C ALA A 2 -22.77 -22.75 42.63
N ASP A 3 -23.29 -23.98 42.61
CA ASP A 3 -22.75 -25.09 41.85
C ASP A 3 -22.58 -24.69 40.37
N PRO A 4 -21.38 -24.69 39.80
CA PRO A 4 -21.12 -24.27 38.40
C PRO A 4 -21.84 -25.19 37.38
N THR A 5 -22.37 -26.35 37.79
CA THR A 5 -23.09 -27.28 36.92
C THR A 5 -24.58 -26.96 36.78
N SER A 6 -25.15 -26.09 37.61
CA SER A 6 -26.60 -25.79 37.64
C SER A 6 -27.11 -24.92 36.48
N CYS A 7 -26.23 -24.30 35.70
CA CYS A 7 -26.61 -23.41 34.61
C CYS A 7 -27.13 -24.15 33.34
N CYS A 8 -26.80 -25.43 33.15
CA CYS A 8 -27.03 -26.16 31.90
C CYS A 8 -27.92 -27.41 32.04
N THR A 9 -28.71 -27.49 33.11
CA THR A 9 -29.45 -28.71 33.48
C THR A 9 -30.78 -28.94 32.75
N ARG A 10 -31.23 -28.03 31.88
CA ARG A 10 -32.45 -28.24 31.08
C ARG A 10 -32.08 -28.65 29.66
N PRO A 11 -32.46 -29.88 29.18
CA PRO A 11 -32.28 -30.22 27.77
C PRO A 11 -32.96 -29.19 26.87
N GLY A 12 -32.19 -28.59 25.95
CA GLY A 12 -32.70 -27.59 25.01
C GLY A 12 -32.62 -26.15 25.47
N SER A 13 -32.08 -25.84 26.69
CA SER A 13 -31.80 -24.47 27.10
C SER A 13 -30.39 -24.03 26.67
N TYR A 14 -30.26 -22.76 26.25
CA TYR A 14 -28.96 -22.17 25.92
C TYR A 14 -28.23 -21.76 27.20
N CYS A 15 -26.89 -21.88 27.19
CA CYS A 15 -26.08 -21.44 28.30
C CYS A 15 -25.61 -19.98 28.04
N ALA A 16 -26.21 -19.03 28.73
CA ALA A 16 -25.89 -17.61 28.58
C ALA A 16 -24.40 -17.28 28.82
N ARG A 17 -23.71 -18.05 29.65
CA ARG A 17 -22.25 -17.85 29.89
C ARG A 17 -21.42 -18.28 28.67
N VAL A 18 -21.79 -19.38 28.02
CA VAL A 18 -21.10 -19.86 26.83
C VAL A 18 -21.43 -18.96 25.64
N ASP A 19 -22.67 -18.52 25.51
CA ASP A 19 -23.08 -17.57 24.47
C ASP A 19 -22.33 -16.22 24.63
N ALA A 20 -22.19 -15.72 25.87
CA ALA A 20 -21.39 -14.52 26.14
C ALA A 20 -19.90 -14.71 25.79
N LEU A 21 -19.35 -15.89 26.05
CA LEU A 21 -17.97 -16.20 25.66
C LEU A 21 -17.83 -16.34 24.14
N PHE A 22 -18.82 -16.94 23.47
CA PHE A 22 -18.87 -17.06 22.02
C PHE A 22 -19.02 -15.70 21.33
N ASN A 23 -19.67 -14.74 21.99
CA ASN A 23 -19.80 -13.36 21.58
C ASN A 23 -20.29 -13.19 20.11
N HIS A 24 -21.49 -13.73 19.84
CA HIS A 24 -22.19 -13.54 18.57
C HIS A 24 -23.69 -13.42 18.81
N ASP A 25 -24.23 -12.24 18.54
CA ASP A 25 -25.64 -11.93 18.78
C ASP A 25 -26.55 -12.88 17.99
N GLY A 26 -27.58 -13.41 18.67
CA GLY A 26 -28.58 -14.30 18.06
C GLY A 26 -28.05 -15.70 17.64
N VAL A 27 -26.88 -16.08 18.09
CA VAL A 27 -26.31 -17.44 17.90
C VAL A 27 -26.05 -18.08 19.27
N HIS A 28 -26.54 -19.30 19.45
CA HIS A 28 -26.46 -20.04 20.69
C HIS A 28 -25.58 -21.29 20.55
N VAL A 29 -24.70 -21.50 21.52
CA VAL A 29 -23.83 -22.68 21.57
C VAL A 29 -24.59 -23.81 22.26
N MET A 30 -24.80 -24.90 21.54
CA MET A 30 -25.52 -26.09 21.99
C MET A 30 -24.61 -27.18 22.57
N ASP A 31 -23.37 -27.28 22.06
CA ASP A 31 -22.41 -28.29 22.46
C ASP A 31 -20.99 -27.79 22.18
N VAL A 32 -20.05 -28.19 23.02
CA VAL A 32 -18.63 -27.86 22.97
C VAL A 32 -17.80 -29.12 23.13
N GLY A 33 -16.87 -29.36 22.24
CA GLY A 33 -15.98 -30.49 22.31
C GLY A 33 -14.71 -30.32 21.52
N TRP A 34 -13.85 -31.29 21.53
CA TRP A 34 -12.62 -31.33 20.75
C TRP A 34 -12.73 -32.39 19.66
N ARG A 35 -12.22 -32.10 18.49
CA ARG A 35 -12.13 -33.04 17.37
C ARG A 35 -10.74 -33.00 16.78
N ARG A 36 -10.17 -34.17 16.51
CA ARG A 36 -8.92 -34.30 15.78
C ARG A 36 -9.22 -34.52 14.30
N ARG A 37 -8.60 -33.72 13.46
CA ARG A 37 -8.69 -33.82 12.01
C ARG A 37 -7.37 -33.39 11.38
N ASP A 38 -6.87 -34.22 10.44
CA ASP A 38 -5.59 -33.94 9.74
C ASP A 38 -4.44 -33.68 10.74
N ASP A 39 -4.39 -34.49 11.83
CA ASP A 39 -3.45 -34.37 12.96
C ASP A 39 -3.49 -33.05 13.73
N VAL A 40 -4.54 -32.24 13.56
CA VAL A 40 -4.76 -30.98 14.27
C VAL A 40 -5.97 -31.08 15.18
N ASP A 41 -5.78 -30.79 16.45
CA ASP A 41 -6.87 -30.67 17.40
C ASP A 41 -7.64 -29.37 17.16
N ARG A 42 -8.97 -29.46 17.04
CA ARG A 42 -9.88 -28.34 16.76
C ARG A 42 -10.90 -28.22 17.87
N LEU A 43 -11.18 -27.01 18.29
CA LEU A 43 -12.34 -26.76 19.15
C LEU A 43 -13.61 -26.82 18.28
N ALA A 44 -14.49 -27.79 18.54
CA ALA A 44 -15.72 -28.00 17.80
C ALA A 44 -16.91 -27.46 18.59
N LEU A 45 -17.66 -26.55 18.00
CA LEU A 45 -18.85 -25.97 18.59
C LEU A 45 -20.07 -26.31 17.73
N THR A 46 -21.11 -26.84 18.33
CA THR A 46 -22.44 -26.98 17.70
C THR A 46 -23.24 -25.74 18.02
N VAL A 47 -23.73 -24.99 17.02
CA VAL A 47 -24.44 -23.75 17.20
C VAL A 47 -25.77 -23.72 16.45
N GLU A 48 -26.76 -22.97 17.00
CA GLU A 48 -28.03 -22.65 16.35
C GLU A 48 -28.29 -21.14 16.43
N THR A 49 -28.99 -20.60 15.46
CA THR A 49 -29.53 -19.23 15.49
C THR A 49 -30.79 -19.16 16.34
N SER A 50 -31.11 -17.99 16.91
CA SER A 50 -32.39 -17.76 17.58
C SER A 50 -33.57 -18.01 16.64
N PRO A 51 -34.67 -18.60 17.12
CA PRO A 51 -35.90 -18.72 16.35
C PRO A 51 -36.44 -17.34 15.94
N ARG A 52 -36.80 -17.21 14.69
CA ARG A 52 -37.44 -15.98 14.16
C ARG A 52 -38.54 -16.31 13.15
N LEU A 53 -39.50 -15.44 13.00
CA LEU A 53 -40.45 -15.48 11.89
C LEU A 53 -39.75 -15.13 10.61
N VAL A 54 -39.96 -15.94 9.58
CA VAL A 54 -39.29 -15.78 8.29
C VAL A 54 -40.33 -15.76 7.18
N ALA A 55 -40.29 -14.77 6.32
CA ALA A 55 -41.12 -14.68 5.12
C ALA A 55 -40.50 -15.46 3.95
N CYS A 56 -41.34 -16.02 3.10
CA CYS A 56 -40.90 -16.59 1.84
C CYS A 56 -40.26 -15.51 0.96
N ARG A 57 -39.04 -15.75 0.46
CA ARG A 57 -38.31 -14.82 -0.37
C ARG A 57 -39.01 -14.49 -1.71
N ARG A 58 -39.99 -15.31 -2.13
CA ARG A 58 -40.64 -15.22 -3.42
C ARG A 58 -42.00 -14.52 -3.36
N CYS A 59 -42.86 -14.89 -2.38
CA CYS A 59 -44.23 -14.36 -2.28
C CYS A 59 -44.47 -13.56 -1.01
N GLY A 60 -43.51 -13.45 -0.08
CA GLY A 60 -43.68 -12.73 1.17
C GLY A 60 -44.54 -13.45 2.23
N ALA A 61 -45.22 -14.56 1.90
CA ALA A 61 -46.02 -15.31 2.88
C ALA A 61 -45.13 -15.90 4.00
N LEU A 62 -45.68 -16.05 5.20
CA LEU A 62 -45.00 -16.61 6.33
C LEU A 62 -44.57 -18.07 6.01
N ALA A 63 -43.32 -18.36 6.26
CA ALA A 63 -42.76 -19.70 6.03
C ALA A 63 -42.78 -20.54 7.30
N THR A 64 -43.05 -21.83 7.16
CA THR A 64 -43.06 -22.79 8.27
C THR A 64 -41.73 -23.53 8.37
N GLY A 65 -41.38 -23.96 9.60
CA GLY A 65 -40.16 -24.73 9.84
C GLY A 65 -40.14 -26.04 9.08
N HIS A 66 -39.06 -26.36 8.40
CA HIS A 66 -38.87 -27.57 7.58
C HIS A 66 -37.55 -28.30 7.90
N GLY A 67 -37.27 -28.47 9.18
CA GLY A 67 -36.08 -29.15 9.67
C GLY A 67 -34.85 -28.25 9.77
N ARG A 68 -33.67 -28.91 9.77
CA ARG A 68 -32.37 -28.25 9.87
C ARG A 68 -31.37 -28.85 8.88
N ARG A 69 -30.41 -28.03 8.45
CA ARG A 69 -29.25 -28.49 7.69
C ARG A 69 -27.99 -28.12 8.46
N VAL A 70 -27.12 -29.07 8.68
CA VAL A 70 -25.81 -28.81 9.27
C VAL A 70 -24.88 -28.23 8.22
N ARG A 71 -24.34 -27.02 8.51
CA ARG A 71 -23.26 -26.39 7.78
C ARG A 71 -21.99 -26.39 8.63
N ARG A 72 -20.89 -26.77 8.04
CA ARG A 72 -19.59 -26.74 8.68
C ARG A 72 -18.89 -25.44 8.29
N LEU A 73 -18.46 -24.67 9.28
CA LEU A 73 -17.77 -23.38 9.10
C LEU A 73 -16.50 -23.37 9.94
N ASN A 74 -15.53 -22.57 9.59
CA ASN A 74 -14.36 -22.28 10.43
C ASN A 74 -14.47 -20.86 10.96
N ASP A 75 -14.12 -20.70 12.23
CA ASP A 75 -14.25 -19.43 12.95
C ASP A 75 -12.88 -18.91 13.43
N ILE A 76 -12.87 -17.76 14.09
CA ILE A 76 -11.68 -17.18 14.70
C ILE A 76 -11.03 -18.21 15.62
N PRO A 77 -9.71 -18.45 15.54
CA PRO A 77 -9.03 -19.38 16.44
C PRO A 77 -9.19 -19.00 17.91
N ALA A 78 -9.43 -19.97 18.76
CA ALA A 78 -9.57 -19.75 20.20
C ALA A 78 -8.70 -20.76 20.99
N PHE A 79 -8.18 -20.35 22.14
CA PHE A 79 -7.38 -21.19 23.03
C PHE A 79 -6.19 -21.89 22.33
N GLY A 80 -5.58 -21.21 21.36
CA GLY A 80 -4.45 -21.75 20.60
C GLY A 80 -4.80 -22.74 19.48
N ALA A 81 -6.08 -23.07 19.27
CA ALA A 81 -6.54 -24.05 18.30
C ALA A 81 -7.48 -23.43 17.24
N PRO A 82 -7.55 -24.00 16.03
CA PRO A 82 -8.60 -23.69 15.07
C PRO A 82 -9.99 -24.03 15.63
N VAL A 83 -10.99 -23.22 15.27
CA VAL A 83 -12.39 -23.44 15.70
C VAL A 83 -13.23 -23.90 14.51
N GLU A 84 -13.94 -25.03 14.69
CA GLU A 84 -14.90 -25.57 13.73
C GLU A 84 -16.32 -25.40 14.28
N LEU A 85 -17.20 -24.74 13.54
CA LEU A 85 -18.61 -24.61 13.88
C LEU A 85 -19.45 -25.60 13.09
N MET A 86 -20.29 -26.37 13.79
CA MET A 86 -21.36 -27.19 13.24
C MET A 86 -22.67 -26.40 13.35
N TRP A 87 -22.90 -25.49 12.39
CA TRP A 87 -24.10 -24.67 12.40
C TRP A 87 -25.32 -25.50 11.96
N ARG A 88 -26.28 -25.73 12.86
CA ARG A 88 -27.57 -26.36 12.61
C ARG A 88 -28.54 -25.29 12.03
N ALA A 89 -28.28 -24.87 10.78
CA ALA A 89 -29.06 -23.85 10.10
C ALA A 89 -30.52 -24.33 9.89
N ARG A 90 -31.47 -23.47 10.24
CA ARG A 90 -32.89 -23.75 10.08
C ARG A 90 -33.28 -23.78 8.61
N ARG A 91 -34.15 -24.72 8.24
CA ARG A 91 -34.81 -24.76 6.96
C ARG A 91 -36.25 -24.36 7.11
N TYR A 92 -36.76 -23.66 6.11
CA TYR A 92 -38.13 -23.19 6.01
C TYR A 92 -38.75 -23.64 4.71
N ARG A 93 -40.08 -23.76 4.71
CA ARG A 93 -40.90 -24.03 3.51
C ARG A 93 -41.98 -22.96 3.42
N CYS A 94 -42.22 -22.46 2.22
CA CYS A 94 -43.34 -21.58 1.97
C CYS A 94 -44.67 -22.24 2.35
N ALA A 95 -45.52 -21.54 3.12
CA ALA A 95 -46.85 -22.03 3.48
C ALA A 95 -47.90 -21.80 2.40
N GLU A 96 -47.60 -20.94 1.40
CA GLU A 96 -48.51 -20.63 0.28
C GLU A 96 -48.46 -21.77 -0.76
N PRO A 97 -49.58 -22.51 -0.96
CA PRO A 97 -49.61 -23.70 -1.85
C PRO A 97 -49.29 -23.35 -3.32
N LEU A 98 -49.67 -22.15 -3.78
CA LEU A 98 -49.45 -21.70 -5.16
C LEU A 98 -48.08 -21.09 -5.40
N CYS A 99 -47.29 -20.94 -4.36
CA CYS A 99 -45.95 -20.39 -4.47
C CYS A 99 -44.92 -21.46 -4.88
N SER A 100 -44.21 -21.21 -5.97
CA SER A 100 -43.12 -22.07 -6.44
C SER A 100 -41.81 -21.90 -5.63
N GLY A 101 -41.81 -21.19 -4.49
CA GLY A 101 -40.64 -20.87 -3.68
C GLY A 101 -39.97 -22.05 -2.96
N GLY A 102 -40.67 -23.19 -2.82
CA GLY A 102 -40.10 -24.41 -2.25
C GLY A 102 -39.57 -24.27 -0.82
N SER A 103 -38.50 -24.99 -0.53
CA SER A 103 -37.79 -24.90 0.76
C SER A 103 -36.50 -24.10 0.62
N PHE A 104 -36.14 -23.35 1.67
CA PHE A 104 -34.93 -22.55 1.73
C PHE A 104 -34.29 -22.58 3.12
N THR A 105 -33.00 -22.28 3.19
CA THR A 105 -32.27 -22.17 4.45
C THR A 105 -32.33 -20.71 4.93
N GLU A 106 -32.34 -20.50 6.23
CA GLU A 106 -32.31 -19.18 6.85
C GLU A 106 -31.10 -18.34 6.38
N ASP A 107 -31.27 -17.03 6.35
CA ASP A 107 -30.19 -16.07 6.24
C ASP A 107 -29.68 -15.74 7.64
N SER A 108 -28.38 -15.59 7.77
CA SER A 108 -27.74 -15.21 9.03
C SER A 108 -26.44 -14.48 8.75
N ASP A 109 -26.14 -13.48 9.59
CA ASP A 109 -24.88 -12.75 9.57
C ASP A 109 -23.69 -13.60 9.99
N LEU A 110 -23.95 -14.80 10.53
CA LEU A 110 -22.91 -15.77 10.89
C LEU A 110 -22.01 -16.13 9.72
N ALA A 111 -22.57 -16.42 8.55
CA ALA A 111 -21.81 -16.71 7.35
C ALA A 111 -22.62 -16.55 6.06
N PRO A 112 -22.05 -15.95 4.99
CA PRO A 112 -22.68 -15.89 3.67
C PRO A 112 -23.04 -17.28 3.12
N PRO A 113 -24.00 -17.38 2.19
CA PRO A 113 -24.28 -18.61 1.48
C PRO A 113 -23.01 -19.18 0.80
N GLY A 114 -22.74 -20.50 0.99
CA GLY A 114 -21.59 -21.17 0.40
C GLY A 114 -20.23 -20.88 1.05
N SER A 115 -20.13 -19.94 1.98
CA SER A 115 -18.88 -19.66 2.70
C SER A 115 -18.50 -20.84 3.61
N LEU A 116 -17.20 -21.11 3.71
CA LEU A 116 -16.57 -22.03 4.68
C LEU A 116 -16.02 -21.30 5.92
N LEU A 117 -15.98 -19.96 5.90
CA LEU A 117 -15.62 -19.12 7.03
C LEU A 117 -16.85 -18.38 7.55
N THR A 118 -16.86 -18.12 8.85
CA THR A 118 -17.79 -17.12 9.41
C THR A 118 -17.44 -15.73 8.92
N THR A 119 -18.43 -14.82 8.91
CA THR A 119 -18.22 -13.42 8.55
C THR A 119 -17.11 -12.78 9.40
N ARG A 120 -17.15 -13.02 10.72
CA ARG A 120 -16.14 -12.49 11.64
C ARG A 120 -14.74 -13.08 11.42
N ALA A 121 -14.63 -14.35 11.03
CA ALA A 121 -13.35 -14.97 10.70
C ALA A 121 -12.73 -14.39 9.43
N ALA A 122 -13.55 -14.04 8.44
CA ALA A 122 -13.07 -13.34 7.25
C ALA A 122 -12.53 -11.94 7.60
N TRP A 123 -13.23 -11.16 8.41
CA TRP A 123 -12.77 -9.85 8.87
C TRP A 123 -11.55 -9.95 9.80
N TRP A 124 -11.51 -10.93 10.68
CA TRP A 124 -10.33 -11.22 11.49
C TRP A 124 -9.11 -11.54 10.61
N ALA A 125 -9.29 -12.35 9.57
CA ALA A 125 -8.24 -12.65 8.61
C ALA A 125 -7.71 -11.37 7.93
N ILE A 126 -8.60 -10.48 7.50
CA ILE A 126 -8.23 -9.17 6.94
C ILE A 126 -7.43 -8.35 7.98
N GLY A 127 -7.87 -8.32 9.23
CA GLY A 127 -7.18 -7.64 10.33
C GLY A 127 -5.75 -8.16 10.55
N CYS A 128 -5.55 -9.49 10.56
CA CYS A 128 -4.21 -10.10 10.64
C CYS A 128 -3.32 -9.71 9.45
N LEU A 129 -3.91 -9.67 8.24
CA LEU A 129 -3.18 -9.26 7.04
C LEU A 129 -2.76 -7.79 7.06
N GLN A 130 -3.57 -6.91 7.66
CA GLN A 130 -3.33 -5.47 7.70
C GLN A 130 -2.42 -5.07 8.87
N ARG A 131 -2.77 -5.49 10.09
CA ARG A 131 -2.13 -5.02 11.32
C ARG A 131 -0.90 -5.82 11.70
N ASP A 132 -0.96 -7.15 11.52
CA ASP A 132 0.12 -8.07 11.93
C ASP A 132 1.08 -8.40 10.78
N THR A 133 0.91 -7.78 9.61
CA THR A 133 1.67 -8.08 8.39
C THR A 133 1.70 -9.57 8.00
N ALA A 134 0.71 -10.34 8.47
CA ALA A 134 0.64 -11.77 8.24
C ALA A 134 0.50 -12.11 6.75
N SER A 135 1.04 -13.26 6.34
CA SER A 135 0.75 -13.82 5.01
C SER A 135 -0.59 -14.60 5.04
N VAL A 136 -1.26 -14.71 3.88
CA VAL A 136 -2.47 -15.54 3.76
C VAL A 136 -2.20 -16.99 4.19
N ALA A 137 -1.02 -17.53 3.86
CA ALA A 137 -0.61 -18.87 4.31
C ALA A 137 -0.45 -18.99 5.84
N SER A 138 -0.04 -17.92 6.53
CA SER A 138 0.00 -17.93 8.00
C SER A 138 -1.41 -17.91 8.58
N VAL A 139 -2.29 -17.09 8.03
CA VAL A 139 -3.70 -17.02 8.46
C VAL A 139 -4.43 -18.34 8.19
N SER A 140 -4.20 -18.97 7.03
CA SER A 140 -4.84 -20.25 6.69
C SER A 140 -4.45 -21.37 7.66
N ARG A 141 -3.18 -21.43 8.08
CA ARG A 141 -2.75 -22.39 9.13
C ARG A 141 -3.43 -22.14 10.47
N ARG A 142 -3.58 -20.87 10.88
CA ARG A 142 -4.25 -20.51 12.15
C ARG A 142 -5.74 -20.85 12.13
N LEU A 143 -6.41 -20.68 10.99
CA LEU A 143 -7.81 -21.05 10.79
C LEU A 143 -8.00 -22.56 10.54
N GLY A 144 -6.94 -23.31 10.28
CA GLY A 144 -6.99 -24.72 9.95
C GLY A 144 -7.67 -25.01 8.60
N VAL A 145 -7.51 -24.13 7.61
CA VAL A 145 -8.07 -24.25 6.26
C VAL A 145 -6.98 -24.02 5.20
N ASP A 146 -7.30 -24.30 3.94
CA ASP A 146 -6.39 -24.04 2.84
C ASP A 146 -6.32 -22.53 2.48
N TRP A 147 -5.29 -22.18 1.71
CA TRP A 147 -5.04 -20.82 1.27
C TRP A 147 -6.21 -20.23 0.44
N HIS A 148 -6.81 -21.06 -0.44
CA HIS A 148 -7.90 -20.63 -1.31
C HIS A 148 -9.16 -20.33 -0.53
N THR A 149 -9.47 -21.13 0.51
CA THR A 149 -10.61 -20.87 1.40
C THR A 149 -10.52 -19.50 2.04
N VAL A 150 -9.36 -19.13 2.59
CA VAL A 150 -9.16 -17.76 3.15
C VAL A 150 -9.28 -16.72 2.05
N TRP A 151 -8.56 -16.89 0.94
CA TRP A 151 -8.52 -15.87 -0.10
C TRP A 151 -9.89 -15.62 -0.74
N ASN A 152 -10.64 -16.67 -1.02
CA ASN A 152 -11.98 -16.57 -1.61
C ASN A 152 -12.99 -15.88 -0.66
N ALA A 153 -12.85 -16.08 0.64
CA ALA A 153 -13.69 -15.41 1.62
C ALA A 153 -13.38 -13.92 1.77
N ILE A 154 -12.09 -13.53 1.74
CA ILE A 154 -11.69 -12.13 1.98
C ILE A 154 -11.63 -11.28 0.71
N LYS A 155 -11.40 -11.87 -0.47
CA LYS A 155 -11.23 -11.13 -1.73
C LYS A 155 -12.42 -10.22 -2.07
N PRO A 156 -13.69 -10.65 -1.99
CA PRO A 156 -14.84 -9.77 -2.23
C PRO A 156 -14.87 -8.57 -1.27
N LEU A 157 -14.60 -8.80 0.01
CA LEU A 157 -14.53 -7.73 1.02
C LEU A 157 -13.40 -6.73 0.74
N LEU A 158 -12.24 -7.23 0.31
CA LEU A 158 -11.13 -6.37 -0.10
C LEU A 158 -11.45 -5.56 -1.36
N GLN A 159 -12.21 -6.13 -2.29
CA GLN A 159 -12.67 -5.43 -3.50
C GLN A 159 -13.64 -4.30 -3.15
N GLU A 160 -14.58 -4.56 -2.25
CA GLU A 160 -15.51 -3.56 -1.73
C GLU A 160 -14.78 -2.43 -1.01
N LEU A 161 -13.90 -2.74 -0.07
CA LEU A 161 -13.06 -1.76 0.61
C LEU A 161 -12.18 -0.94 -0.35
N ALA A 162 -11.63 -1.58 -1.38
CA ALA A 162 -10.80 -0.90 -2.37
C ALA A 162 -11.60 0.03 -3.29
N ALA A 163 -12.88 -0.28 -3.53
CA ALA A 163 -13.80 0.48 -4.37
C ALA A 163 -14.55 1.58 -3.63
N ASP A 164 -14.45 1.64 -2.29
CA ASP A 164 -15.15 2.62 -1.46
C ASP A 164 -14.88 4.06 -1.94
N PRO A 165 -15.91 4.81 -2.38
CA PRO A 165 -15.77 6.19 -2.85
C PRO A 165 -15.14 7.14 -1.80
N ALA A 166 -15.40 6.92 -0.51
CA ALA A 166 -14.85 7.72 0.57
C ALA A 166 -13.30 7.75 0.60
N ARG A 167 -12.66 6.75 0.01
CA ARG A 167 -11.20 6.73 -0.14
C ARG A 167 -10.65 7.82 -1.06
N PHE A 168 -11.47 8.34 -1.94
CA PHE A 168 -11.08 9.32 -2.96
C PHE A 168 -11.53 10.75 -2.59
N GLU A 169 -12.17 10.93 -1.45
CA GLU A 169 -12.60 12.23 -0.96
C GLU A 169 -11.45 13.00 -0.31
N ALA A 170 -11.50 14.33 -0.40
CA ALA A 170 -10.57 15.27 0.23
C ALA A 170 -9.09 14.98 -0.10
N VAL A 171 -8.79 14.60 -1.33
CA VAL A 171 -7.42 14.45 -1.84
C VAL A 171 -6.99 15.75 -2.50
N GLU A 172 -6.11 16.49 -1.85
CA GLU A 172 -5.59 17.77 -2.34
C GLU A 172 -4.17 17.66 -2.88
N ILE A 173 -3.38 16.71 -2.36
CA ILE A 173 -2.00 16.46 -2.79
C ILE A 173 -1.88 15.02 -3.27
N LEU A 174 -1.60 14.83 -4.54
CA LEU A 174 -1.48 13.52 -5.18
C LEU A 174 -0.04 13.27 -5.62
N GLY A 175 0.56 12.18 -5.17
CA GLY A 175 1.86 11.69 -5.64
C GLY A 175 1.71 10.57 -6.65
N VAL A 176 2.56 10.56 -7.67
CA VAL A 176 2.67 9.47 -8.64
C VAL A 176 4.12 9.00 -8.74
N ASP A 177 4.30 7.68 -8.76
CA ASP A 177 5.61 7.05 -8.88
C ASP A 177 5.50 5.65 -9.48
N GLU A 178 6.61 5.11 -9.96
CA GLU A 178 6.67 3.71 -10.38
C GLU A 178 7.05 2.77 -9.23
N HIS A 179 6.45 1.59 -9.28
CA HIS A 179 6.81 0.48 -8.43
C HIS A 179 7.19 -0.74 -9.26
N ILE A 180 8.36 -1.33 -8.99
CA ILE A 180 8.83 -2.53 -9.71
C ILE A 180 8.11 -3.76 -9.16
N TRP A 181 7.26 -4.36 -10.00
CA TRP A 181 6.61 -5.63 -9.66
C TRP A 181 7.49 -6.84 -9.96
N HIS A 182 8.14 -6.85 -11.14
CA HIS A 182 9.07 -7.93 -11.54
C HIS A 182 10.43 -7.36 -11.92
N HIS A 183 11.51 -7.80 -11.25
CA HIS A 183 12.86 -7.38 -11.63
C HIS A 183 13.25 -7.88 -13.03
N THR A 184 12.83 -9.10 -13.38
CA THR A 184 13.07 -9.69 -14.71
C THR A 184 11.70 -9.82 -15.41
N PRO A 185 11.50 -9.11 -16.52
CA PRO A 185 10.30 -9.27 -17.33
C PRO A 185 10.19 -10.70 -17.84
N ARG A 186 9.00 -11.29 -17.74
CA ARG A 186 8.69 -12.62 -18.28
C ARG A 186 7.53 -12.49 -19.23
N PRO A 187 7.58 -13.02 -20.44
CA PRO A 187 6.47 -13.03 -21.37
C PRO A 187 5.18 -13.57 -20.73
N GLY A 188 4.07 -12.87 -20.90
CA GLY A 188 2.76 -13.28 -20.36
C GLY A 188 2.58 -13.12 -18.84
N LYS A 189 3.55 -12.54 -18.11
CA LYS A 189 3.46 -12.35 -16.63
C LYS A 189 3.09 -10.93 -16.19
N GLY A 190 2.64 -10.11 -17.10
CA GLY A 190 2.28 -8.71 -16.85
C GLY A 190 3.47 -7.75 -16.97
N PRO A 191 3.27 -6.45 -16.71
CA PRO A 191 4.29 -5.43 -16.87
C PRO A 191 5.38 -5.58 -15.80
N LYS A 192 6.58 -5.08 -16.12
CA LYS A 192 7.68 -4.99 -15.15
C LYS A 192 7.36 -4.00 -14.03
N GLU A 193 6.73 -2.90 -14.38
CA GLU A 193 6.47 -1.76 -13.51
C GLU A 193 4.96 -1.52 -13.38
N LEU A 194 4.56 -1.00 -12.24
CA LEU A 194 3.22 -0.51 -11.95
C LEU A 194 3.31 0.97 -11.63
N THR A 195 2.31 1.74 -12.00
CA THR A 195 2.16 3.13 -11.56
C THR A 195 1.36 3.15 -10.25
N GLY A 196 1.92 3.74 -9.22
CA GLY A 196 1.31 3.93 -7.91
C GLY A 196 0.82 5.36 -7.71
N MET A 197 -0.43 5.53 -7.28
CA MET A 197 -1.02 6.80 -6.90
C MET A 197 -1.14 6.84 -5.38
N VAL A 198 -0.63 7.90 -4.77
CA VAL A 198 -0.54 8.08 -3.32
C VAL A 198 -1.15 9.41 -2.92
N ASP A 199 -2.11 9.39 -2.00
CA ASP A 199 -2.60 10.59 -1.34
C ASP A 199 -1.54 11.07 -0.34
N LEU A 200 -1.05 12.28 -0.55
CA LEU A 200 -0.06 12.96 0.27
C LEU A 200 -0.66 14.13 1.06
N THR A 201 -1.97 14.27 1.05
CA THR A 201 -2.69 15.35 1.73
C THR A 201 -2.36 15.35 3.22
N LYS A 202 -2.00 16.52 3.72
CA LYS A 202 -1.79 16.70 5.15
C LYS A 202 -3.13 16.66 5.87
N ARG A 203 -3.19 15.99 6.99
CA ARG A 203 -4.38 15.91 7.83
C ARG A 203 -4.06 16.34 9.26
N VAL A 204 -5.02 16.99 9.87
CA VAL A 204 -4.91 17.42 11.26
C VAL A 204 -5.18 16.22 12.16
N ASP A 205 -4.25 15.91 13.08
CA ASP A 205 -4.45 14.88 14.08
C ASP A 205 -5.39 15.37 15.21
N PRO A 206 -5.85 14.48 16.09
CA PRO A 206 -6.72 14.86 17.21
C PRO A 206 -6.11 15.92 18.16
N ALA A 207 -4.79 16.12 18.11
CA ALA A 207 -4.08 17.15 18.88
C ALA A 207 -3.97 18.49 18.13
N GLY A 208 -4.63 18.63 16.95
CA GLY A 208 -4.62 19.85 16.15
C GLY A 208 -3.35 20.08 15.32
N LYS A 209 -2.46 19.08 15.23
CA LYS A 209 -1.21 19.20 14.47
C LYS A 209 -1.35 18.62 13.08
N GLU A 210 -0.99 19.41 12.06
CA GLU A 210 -0.86 18.89 10.69
C GLU A 210 0.25 17.84 10.58
N LYS A 211 -0.12 16.68 10.07
CA LYS A 211 0.83 15.61 9.77
C LYS A 211 0.61 15.07 8.35
N PRO A 212 1.67 14.78 7.61
CA PRO A 212 1.55 14.04 6.38
C PRO A 212 1.04 12.62 6.71
N GLN A 213 -0.02 12.21 6.03
CA GLN A 213 -0.61 10.88 6.18
C GLN A 213 -0.66 10.17 4.83
N ALA A 214 0.50 9.84 4.29
CA ALA A 214 0.57 9.12 3.03
C ALA A 214 -0.25 7.84 3.07
N ARG A 215 -1.05 7.60 2.02
CA ARG A 215 -1.82 6.38 1.81
C ARG A 215 -1.89 6.00 0.33
N LEU A 216 -1.75 4.72 0.07
CA LEU A 216 -1.89 4.19 -1.28
C LEU A 216 -3.35 4.32 -1.76
N MET A 217 -3.52 5.03 -2.85
CA MET A 217 -4.82 5.14 -3.51
C MET A 217 -5.06 3.95 -4.43
N ASP A 218 -4.08 3.67 -5.30
CA ASP A 218 -4.18 2.57 -6.25
C ASP A 218 -2.82 2.17 -6.85
N LEU A 219 -2.81 1.00 -7.53
CA LEU A 219 -1.71 0.51 -8.35
C LEU A 219 -2.28 0.08 -9.71
N VAL A 220 -1.82 0.68 -10.80
CA VAL A 220 -2.22 0.29 -12.16
C VAL A 220 -1.04 -0.29 -12.94
N PRO A 221 -1.29 -1.21 -13.89
CA PRO A 221 -0.23 -1.83 -14.69
C PRO A 221 0.48 -0.84 -15.60
N GLY A 222 1.81 -0.95 -15.67
CA GLY A 222 2.66 -0.19 -16.59
C GLY A 222 3.20 1.12 -15.99
N ARG A 223 4.29 1.62 -16.61
CA ARG A 223 4.86 2.95 -16.40
C ARG A 223 4.56 3.78 -17.62
N SER A 224 3.38 4.42 -17.68
CA SER A 224 2.99 5.21 -18.84
C SER A 224 2.07 6.36 -18.49
N GLY A 225 2.15 7.44 -19.28
CA GLY A 225 1.22 8.57 -19.17
C GLY A 225 -0.24 8.15 -19.36
N PRO A 226 -0.58 7.40 -20.40
CA PRO A 226 -1.95 6.90 -20.62
C PRO A 226 -2.51 6.13 -19.42
N ALA A 227 -1.76 5.20 -18.82
CA ALA A 227 -2.26 4.44 -17.66
C ALA A 227 -2.61 5.35 -16.47
N TYR A 228 -1.84 6.42 -16.27
CA TYR A 228 -2.13 7.40 -15.23
C TYR A 228 -3.31 8.33 -15.63
N ALA A 229 -3.35 8.79 -16.87
CA ALA A 229 -4.45 9.61 -17.38
C ALA A 229 -5.80 8.86 -17.32
N ASP A 230 -5.84 7.60 -17.75
CA ASP A 230 -7.03 6.73 -17.68
C ASP A 230 -7.51 6.56 -16.22
N TRP A 231 -6.57 6.37 -15.29
CA TRP A 231 -6.93 6.28 -13.88
C TRP A 231 -7.53 7.58 -13.36
N LEU A 232 -6.95 8.75 -13.67
CA LEU A 232 -7.48 10.05 -13.29
C LEU A 232 -8.88 10.29 -13.89
N GLN A 233 -9.07 9.98 -15.16
CA GLN A 233 -10.35 10.12 -15.84
C GLN A 233 -11.44 9.28 -15.17
N THR A 234 -11.12 8.03 -14.74
CA THR A 234 -12.08 7.16 -14.04
C THR A 234 -12.49 7.68 -12.66
N ARG A 235 -11.74 8.62 -12.06
CA ARG A 235 -12.11 9.26 -10.78
C ARG A 235 -13.14 10.37 -10.96
N GLY A 236 -13.27 10.91 -12.14
CA GLY A 236 -14.24 11.93 -12.49
C GLY A 236 -13.85 13.34 -12.04
N PRO A 237 -14.63 14.36 -12.49
CA PRO A 237 -14.28 15.76 -12.32
C PRO A 237 -14.25 16.23 -10.85
N GLN A 238 -15.07 15.64 -9.98
CA GLN A 238 -15.06 15.99 -8.55
C GLN A 238 -13.71 15.68 -7.89
N PHE A 239 -13.09 14.55 -8.25
CA PHE A 239 -11.77 14.18 -7.75
C PHE A 239 -10.68 15.07 -8.36
N THR A 240 -10.68 15.21 -9.71
CA THR A 240 -9.60 15.93 -10.42
C THR A 240 -9.55 17.40 -10.06
N SER A 241 -10.69 18.08 -9.86
CA SER A 241 -10.73 19.48 -9.43
C SER A 241 -10.35 19.69 -7.96
N ALA A 242 -10.44 18.67 -7.12
CA ALA A 242 -10.03 18.76 -5.71
C ALA A 242 -8.50 18.71 -5.56
N VAL A 243 -7.77 18.08 -6.47
CA VAL A 243 -6.31 18.00 -6.44
C VAL A 243 -5.69 19.36 -6.77
N LYS A 244 -4.93 19.92 -5.82
CA LYS A 244 -4.25 21.23 -5.95
C LYS A 244 -2.75 21.08 -6.24
N ILE A 245 -2.14 19.98 -5.83
CA ILE A 245 -0.72 19.71 -6.03
C ILE A 245 -0.56 18.27 -6.52
N ALA A 246 0.21 18.08 -7.59
CA ALA A 246 0.59 16.77 -8.10
C ALA A 246 2.12 16.62 -8.08
N THR A 247 2.64 15.71 -7.25
CA THR A 247 4.09 15.43 -7.16
C THR A 247 4.47 14.28 -8.06
N LEU A 248 5.58 14.41 -8.77
CA LEU A 248 6.01 13.41 -9.76
C LEU A 248 7.54 13.34 -9.87
N ASP A 249 8.00 12.21 -10.37
CA ASP A 249 9.36 12.04 -10.89
C ASP A 249 9.53 12.75 -12.24
N PRO A 250 10.76 13.03 -12.66
CA PRO A 250 11.02 13.68 -13.95
C PRO A 250 10.74 12.74 -15.14
N PHE A 251 9.48 12.30 -15.26
CA PHE A 251 8.98 11.46 -16.34
C PHE A 251 7.86 12.21 -17.11
N ARG A 252 8.09 12.48 -18.39
CA ARG A 252 7.18 13.26 -19.24
C ARG A 252 5.76 12.67 -19.34
N GLY A 253 5.65 11.34 -19.34
CA GLY A 253 4.33 10.70 -19.37
C GLY A 253 3.42 11.13 -18.22
N TYR A 254 3.96 11.22 -17.00
CA TYR A 254 3.18 11.67 -15.85
C TYR A 254 2.86 13.17 -15.92
N ALA A 255 3.83 13.99 -16.37
CA ALA A 255 3.59 15.41 -16.53
C ALA A 255 2.47 15.71 -17.54
N ASN A 256 2.48 15.06 -18.69
CA ASN A 256 1.44 15.20 -19.69
C ASN A 256 0.07 14.77 -19.14
N ALA A 257 0.00 13.67 -18.41
CA ALA A 257 -1.25 13.23 -17.80
C ALA A 257 -1.78 14.22 -16.73
N ILE A 258 -0.88 14.86 -15.98
CA ILE A 258 -1.23 15.92 -15.03
C ILE A 258 -1.75 17.16 -15.78
N ASP A 259 -1.03 17.61 -16.79
CA ASP A 259 -1.41 18.78 -17.59
C ASP A 259 -2.79 18.57 -18.28
N ASP A 260 -3.07 17.35 -18.75
CA ASP A 260 -4.33 17.00 -19.42
C ASP A 260 -5.52 16.82 -18.46
N GLN A 261 -5.30 16.21 -17.27
CA GLN A 261 -6.39 15.75 -16.40
C GLN A 261 -6.53 16.55 -15.10
N LEU A 262 -5.49 17.25 -14.64
CA LEU A 262 -5.44 18.01 -13.39
C LEU A 262 -5.13 19.49 -13.67
N GLN A 263 -5.98 20.16 -14.45
CA GLN A 263 -5.74 21.52 -14.96
C GLN A 263 -5.52 22.56 -13.87
N ASP A 264 -6.12 22.38 -12.68
CA ASP A 264 -5.99 23.30 -11.53
C ASP A 264 -4.82 22.92 -10.60
N ALA A 265 -4.10 21.85 -10.86
CA ALA A 265 -3.05 21.37 -9.99
C ALA A 265 -1.68 21.92 -10.38
N VAL A 266 -0.89 22.28 -9.37
CA VAL A 266 0.52 22.62 -9.56
C VAL A 266 1.35 21.34 -9.58
N ALA A 267 1.97 21.05 -10.73
CA ALA A 267 2.89 19.92 -10.86
C ALA A 267 4.23 20.25 -10.19
N VAL A 268 4.73 19.36 -9.32
CA VAL A 268 5.97 19.57 -8.53
C VAL A 268 6.92 18.40 -8.74
N LEU A 269 8.14 18.68 -9.20
CA LEU A 269 9.18 17.66 -9.25
C LEU A 269 9.63 17.25 -7.86
N ASP A 270 9.78 15.94 -7.68
CA ASP A 270 10.32 15.41 -6.44
C ASP A 270 11.77 15.84 -6.21
N ALA A 271 12.02 16.44 -5.05
CA ALA A 271 13.32 16.98 -4.67
C ALA A 271 14.41 15.89 -4.61
N PHE A 272 14.06 14.67 -4.14
CA PHE A 272 15.02 13.56 -4.07
C PHE A 272 15.48 13.13 -5.47
N HIS A 273 14.56 13.02 -6.43
CA HIS A 273 14.88 12.66 -7.80
C HIS A 273 15.69 13.75 -8.51
N VAL A 274 15.39 15.03 -8.26
CA VAL A 274 16.19 16.13 -8.80
C VAL A 274 17.63 16.08 -8.26
N VAL A 275 17.81 15.89 -6.95
CA VAL A 275 19.15 15.75 -6.33
C VAL A 275 19.87 14.50 -6.86
N ARG A 276 19.16 13.41 -7.10
CA ARG A 276 19.70 12.18 -7.70
C ARG A 276 20.19 12.38 -9.13
N LEU A 277 19.53 13.25 -9.93
CA LEU A 277 20.04 13.63 -11.25
C LEU A 277 21.37 14.36 -11.14
N GLY A 278 21.52 15.28 -10.18
CA GLY A 278 22.78 15.96 -9.90
C GLY A 278 23.89 15.00 -9.47
N LEU A 279 23.57 14.07 -8.55
CA LEU A 279 24.51 13.01 -8.14
C LEU A 279 24.95 12.16 -9.34
N LYS A 280 24.02 11.78 -10.22
CA LYS A 280 24.30 10.99 -11.41
C LYS A 280 25.25 11.74 -12.35
N ALA A 281 25.01 13.03 -12.60
CA ALA A 281 25.87 13.85 -13.45
C ALA A 281 27.30 13.91 -12.88
N MET A 282 27.47 14.16 -11.60
CA MET A 282 28.77 14.16 -10.91
C MET A 282 29.48 12.79 -11.02
N GLU A 283 28.76 11.69 -10.79
CA GLU A 283 29.32 10.33 -10.89
C GLU A 283 29.73 9.96 -12.34
N GLU A 284 28.97 10.41 -13.33
CA GLU A 284 29.29 10.24 -14.75
C GLU A 284 30.54 11.01 -15.12
N THR A 285 30.67 12.28 -14.68
CA THR A 285 31.91 13.09 -14.85
C THR A 285 33.10 12.37 -14.24
N ARG A 286 33.00 11.94 -12.97
CA ARG A 286 34.08 11.22 -12.31
C ARG A 286 34.54 9.97 -13.09
N ARG A 287 33.59 9.17 -13.61
CA ARG A 287 33.88 7.97 -14.38
C ARG A 287 34.50 8.29 -15.73
N ARG A 288 34.05 9.34 -16.40
CA ARG A 288 34.62 9.81 -17.66
C ARG A 288 36.08 10.24 -17.46
N VAL A 289 36.33 11.13 -16.49
CA VAL A 289 37.68 11.62 -16.18
C VAL A 289 38.64 10.45 -15.88
N GLN A 290 38.22 9.45 -15.11
CA GLN A 290 39.03 8.26 -14.87
C GLN A 290 39.26 7.45 -16.15
N GLN A 291 38.23 7.29 -17.00
CA GLN A 291 38.37 6.58 -18.26
C GLN A 291 39.33 7.29 -19.19
N ASP A 292 39.27 8.62 -19.26
CA ASP A 292 40.13 9.43 -20.12
C ASP A 292 41.61 9.41 -19.67
N GLN A 293 41.85 9.37 -18.35
CA GLN A 293 43.19 9.41 -17.78
C GLN A 293 43.83 8.02 -17.62
N LEU A 294 43.06 7.03 -17.23
CA LEU A 294 43.56 5.71 -16.78
C LEU A 294 43.12 4.55 -17.68
N GLY A 295 42.30 4.82 -18.71
CA GLY A 295 41.77 3.80 -19.61
C GLY A 295 40.68 2.91 -18.99
N HIS A 296 40.22 3.19 -17.75
CA HIS A 296 39.18 2.42 -17.06
C HIS A 296 38.33 3.28 -16.14
N ARG A 297 37.15 2.78 -15.71
CA ARG A 297 36.15 3.54 -14.92
C ARG A 297 36.44 3.58 -13.41
N GLY A 298 37.58 3.01 -12.98
CA GLY A 298 38.04 3.10 -11.61
C GLY A 298 38.33 1.76 -10.95
N HIS A 299 39.54 1.60 -10.42
CA HIS A 299 39.99 0.52 -9.58
C HIS A 299 40.17 0.97 -8.13
N ARG A 300 40.37 0.01 -7.22
CA ARG A 300 40.41 0.25 -5.77
C ARG A 300 41.42 1.32 -5.35
N ASP A 301 42.55 1.39 -6.04
CA ASP A 301 43.68 2.24 -5.65
C ASP A 301 43.68 3.60 -6.36
N ASP A 302 42.79 3.84 -7.28
CA ASP A 302 42.68 5.11 -7.98
C ASP A 302 42.19 6.23 -7.08
N PRO A 303 42.81 7.43 -7.13
CA PRO A 303 42.49 8.53 -6.26
C PRO A 303 40.99 8.89 -6.29
N LEU A 304 40.38 9.08 -7.45
CA LEU A 304 38.96 9.43 -7.61
C LEU A 304 38.02 8.29 -7.22
N TYR A 305 38.41 7.04 -7.43
CA TYR A 305 37.61 5.88 -7.01
C TYR A 305 37.55 5.74 -5.49
N ARG A 306 38.65 5.99 -4.80
CA ARG A 306 38.73 5.93 -3.33
C ARG A 306 37.82 6.96 -2.64
N ILE A 307 37.56 8.11 -3.26
CA ILE A 307 36.71 9.16 -2.70
C ILE A 307 35.27 9.09 -3.17
N ARG A 308 34.90 8.18 -4.09
CA ARG A 308 33.56 8.11 -4.71
C ARG A 308 32.39 8.13 -3.73
N ASN A 309 32.51 7.44 -2.59
CA ASN A 309 31.45 7.39 -1.59
C ASN A 309 31.36 8.70 -0.77
N ALA A 310 32.48 9.37 -0.54
CA ALA A 310 32.52 10.65 0.15
C ALA A 310 31.94 11.76 -0.73
N LEU A 311 32.19 11.76 -2.05
CA LEU A 311 31.62 12.73 -3.00
C LEU A 311 30.08 12.66 -3.08
N ARG A 312 29.47 11.52 -2.74
CA ARG A 312 28.01 11.35 -2.73
C ARG A 312 27.34 12.00 -1.53
N ALA A 313 28.07 12.18 -0.44
CA ALA A 313 27.56 12.80 0.76
C ALA A 313 27.33 14.30 0.59
N GLY A 314 26.45 14.88 1.38
CA GLY A 314 26.31 16.32 1.47
C GLY A 314 27.51 16.94 2.18
N ALA A 315 27.99 18.04 1.65
CA ALA A 315 29.15 18.73 2.21
C ALA A 315 28.96 19.06 3.69
N GLU A 316 27.73 19.37 4.09
CA GLU A 316 27.35 19.68 5.47
C GLU A 316 27.43 18.51 6.46
N LYS A 317 27.57 17.29 5.93
CA LYS A 317 27.66 16.05 6.73
C LYS A 317 29.08 15.45 6.75
N LEU A 318 30.01 16.06 6.04
CA LEU A 318 31.38 15.58 5.96
C LEU A 318 32.19 15.95 7.19
N THR A 319 32.92 14.99 7.73
CA THR A 319 33.94 15.25 8.75
C THR A 319 35.19 15.87 8.14
N SER A 320 35.98 16.61 8.94
CA SER A 320 37.26 17.19 8.48
C SER A 320 38.18 16.16 7.82
N ARG A 321 38.23 14.93 8.37
CA ARG A 321 39.00 13.82 7.77
C ARG A 321 38.48 13.43 6.38
N GLN A 322 37.15 13.46 6.16
CA GLN A 322 36.57 13.16 4.86
C GLN A 322 36.81 14.28 3.85
N ILE A 323 36.75 15.54 4.30
CA ILE A 323 37.06 16.72 3.47
C ILE A 323 38.50 16.64 2.99
N ASN A 324 39.49 16.47 3.90
CA ASN A 324 40.91 16.35 3.55
C ASN A 324 41.16 15.17 2.57
N ARG A 325 40.43 14.07 2.75
CA ARG A 325 40.54 12.92 1.84
C ARG A 325 39.95 13.23 0.45
N ILE A 326 38.85 13.98 0.37
CA ILE A 326 38.29 14.44 -0.91
C ILE A 326 39.29 15.35 -1.62
N GLU A 327 39.83 16.35 -0.93
CA GLU A 327 40.78 17.30 -1.47
C GLU A 327 42.04 16.59 -2.02
N ALA A 328 42.63 15.72 -1.22
CA ALA A 328 43.79 14.93 -1.66
C ALA A 328 43.48 14.04 -2.88
N GLY A 329 42.30 13.41 -2.90
CA GLY A 329 41.88 12.58 -4.02
C GLY A 329 41.58 13.36 -5.31
N LEU A 330 41.00 14.55 -5.19
CA LEU A 330 40.76 15.46 -6.31
C LEU A 330 42.10 16.01 -6.84
N GLN A 331 42.97 16.49 -5.94
CA GLN A 331 44.28 16.98 -6.32
C GLN A 331 45.14 15.94 -7.10
N ALA A 332 45.05 14.67 -6.71
CA ALA A 332 45.77 13.59 -7.33
C ALA A 332 45.12 13.05 -8.62
N GLY A 333 43.80 13.14 -8.77
CA GLY A 333 43.09 12.44 -9.84
C GLY A 333 42.23 13.32 -10.76
N ASP A 334 42.19 14.66 -10.54
CA ASP A 334 41.35 15.61 -11.30
C ASP A 334 42.17 16.81 -11.82
N PRO A 335 43.13 16.60 -12.74
CA PRO A 335 44.06 17.65 -13.17
C PRO A 335 43.37 18.82 -13.88
N ASN A 336 42.23 18.59 -14.49
CA ASN A 336 41.45 19.64 -15.19
C ASN A 336 40.28 20.19 -14.35
N TRP A 337 40.21 19.85 -13.07
CA TRP A 337 39.15 20.32 -12.13
C TRP A 337 37.71 20.00 -12.56
N GLU A 338 37.52 19.02 -13.43
CA GLU A 338 36.22 18.65 -13.95
C GLU A 338 35.32 18.00 -12.90
N VAL A 339 35.89 17.05 -12.13
CA VAL A 339 35.15 16.38 -11.04
C VAL A 339 34.87 17.36 -9.90
N THR A 340 35.85 18.24 -9.61
CA THR A 340 35.71 19.28 -8.60
C THR A 340 34.56 20.23 -8.93
N LEU A 341 34.48 20.71 -10.19
CA LEU A 341 33.39 21.58 -10.64
C LEU A 341 32.05 20.83 -10.63
N ALA A 342 32.02 19.59 -11.10
CA ALA A 342 30.78 18.78 -11.10
C ALA A 342 30.29 18.51 -9.67
N TRP A 343 31.20 18.26 -8.72
CA TRP A 343 30.86 18.12 -7.31
C TRP A 343 30.32 19.41 -6.70
N SER A 344 30.94 20.53 -6.97
CA SER A 344 30.44 21.87 -6.56
C SER A 344 29.03 22.13 -7.09
N CYS A 345 28.78 21.83 -8.37
CA CYS A 345 27.45 21.93 -8.97
C CYS A 345 26.43 21.03 -8.27
N TYR A 346 26.79 19.78 -7.98
CA TYR A 346 25.94 18.86 -7.23
C TYR A 346 25.61 19.38 -5.82
N GLN A 347 26.60 19.89 -5.07
CA GLN A 347 26.38 20.49 -3.76
C GLN A 347 25.52 21.74 -3.83
N ARG A 348 25.71 22.61 -4.83
CA ARG A 348 24.87 23.78 -5.07
C ARG A 348 23.41 23.41 -5.37
N LEU A 349 23.17 22.37 -6.17
CA LEU A 349 21.81 21.86 -6.41
C LEU A 349 21.16 21.35 -5.11
N ARG A 350 21.92 20.64 -4.28
CA ARG A 350 21.45 20.17 -2.98
C ARG A 350 21.10 21.31 -2.03
N SER A 351 21.94 22.34 -1.97
CA SER A 351 21.76 23.48 -1.06
C SER A 351 20.45 24.23 -1.34
N ALA A 352 19.97 24.25 -2.60
CA ALA A 352 18.66 24.81 -2.91
C ALA A 352 17.52 24.16 -2.09
N PHE A 353 17.53 22.84 -1.96
CA PHE A 353 16.51 22.10 -1.21
C PHE A 353 16.74 22.08 0.30
N GLN A 354 17.96 22.35 0.75
CA GLN A 354 18.33 22.37 2.17
C GLN A 354 18.21 23.74 2.81
N ALA A 355 18.07 24.80 2.01
CA ALA A 355 17.89 26.15 2.51
C ALA A 355 16.74 26.24 3.52
N LYS A 356 16.97 26.86 4.68
CA LYS A 356 15.93 27.02 5.72
C LYS A 356 14.78 27.90 5.20
N ASP A 357 15.13 28.98 4.52
CA ASP A 357 14.17 29.86 3.84
C ASP A 357 13.93 29.39 2.41
N LEU A 358 12.64 29.26 2.03
CA LEU A 358 12.22 28.89 0.68
C LEU A 358 12.58 29.93 -0.37
N ARG A 359 12.64 31.20 0.00
CA ARG A 359 13.05 32.30 -0.91
C ARG A 359 14.52 32.15 -1.29
N GLU A 360 15.38 31.87 -0.30
CA GLU A 360 16.79 31.59 -0.54
C GLU A 360 16.99 30.34 -1.38
N GLY A 361 16.28 29.25 -1.05
CA GLY A 361 16.28 28.02 -1.85
C GLY A 361 15.89 28.29 -3.31
N LYS A 362 14.84 29.07 -3.56
CA LYS A 362 14.40 29.47 -4.91
C LYS A 362 15.46 30.29 -5.64
N LYS A 363 16.13 31.21 -4.95
CA LYS A 363 17.23 32.01 -5.52
C LYS A 363 18.38 31.11 -5.99
N ILE A 364 18.80 30.16 -5.16
CA ILE A 364 19.83 29.18 -5.56
C ILE A 364 19.35 28.34 -6.76
N ALA A 365 18.12 27.88 -6.77
CA ALA A 365 17.54 27.09 -7.85
C ALA A 365 17.49 27.88 -9.18
N LEU A 366 17.15 29.15 -9.13
CA LEU A 366 17.22 30.05 -10.30
C LEU A 366 18.65 30.17 -10.82
N GLY A 367 19.64 30.37 -9.95
CA GLY A 367 21.05 30.41 -10.33
C GLY A 367 21.56 29.09 -10.93
N VAL A 368 21.03 27.95 -10.48
CA VAL A 368 21.28 26.62 -11.10
C VAL A 368 20.73 26.58 -12.53
N LEU A 369 19.49 27.02 -12.74
CA LEU A 369 18.85 27.07 -14.06
C LEU A 369 19.59 27.99 -15.05
N GLU A 370 20.17 29.08 -14.55
CA GLU A 370 20.91 30.05 -15.35
C GLU A 370 22.30 29.59 -15.74
N SER A 371 23.00 28.86 -14.85
CA SER A 371 24.44 28.55 -15.04
C SER A 371 24.73 27.14 -15.54
N PHE A 372 23.93 26.12 -15.14
CA PHE A 372 24.32 24.72 -15.44
C PHE A 372 24.26 24.37 -16.92
N HIS A 373 23.33 24.93 -17.69
CA HIS A 373 23.17 24.60 -19.10
C HIS A 373 24.36 25.01 -19.97
N SER A 374 25.14 26.02 -19.56
CA SER A 374 26.35 26.53 -20.21
C SER A 374 27.64 26.09 -19.51
N CYS A 375 27.56 25.18 -18.53
CA CYS A 375 28.73 24.62 -17.86
C CYS A 375 29.66 23.92 -18.87
N PRO A 376 31.00 24.08 -18.77
CA PRO A 376 31.93 23.37 -19.66
C PRO A 376 31.93 21.86 -19.47
N ILE A 377 31.44 21.36 -18.32
CA ILE A 377 31.32 19.92 -18.07
C ILE A 377 30.04 19.39 -18.76
N PRO A 378 30.17 18.50 -19.77
CA PRO A 378 29.05 18.08 -20.60
C PRO A 378 27.91 17.39 -19.83
N GLU A 379 28.22 16.66 -18.76
CA GLU A 379 27.24 16.02 -17.89
C GLU A 379 26.42 17.04 -17.10
N ILE A 380 27.06 18.11 -16.62
CA ILE A 380 26.40 19.22 -15.92
C ILE A 380 25.57 20.06 -16.89
N ALA A 381 26.10 20.35 -18.09
CA ALA A 381 25.36 21.04 -19.14
C ALA A 381 24.06 20.29 -19.52
N ARG A 382 24.15 18.97 -19.66
CA ARG A 382 22.99 18.11 -19.91
C ARG A 382 21.99 18.18 -18.74
N LEU A 383 22.46 18.10 -17.48
CA LEU A 383 21.61 18.29 -16.29
C LEU A 383 20.92 19.66 -16.34
N GLY A 384 21.67 20.73 -16.63
CA GLY A 384 21.11 22.10 -16.74
C GLY A 384 20.01 22.21 -17.79
N ARG A 385 20.20 21.62 -18.98
CA ARG A 385 19.15 21.55 -20.02
C ARG A 385 17.92 20.78 -19.53
N THR A 386 18.13 19.66 -18.84
CA THR A 386 17.03 18.87 -18.25
C THR A 386 16.25 19.72 -17.24
N LEU A 387 16.93 20.36 -16.29
CA LEU A 387 16.25 21.19 -15.27
C LEU A 387 15.53 22.39 -15.89
N ARG A 388 16.07 23.00 -16.94
CA ARG A 388 15.39 24.07 -17.70
C ARG A 388 14.12 23.59 -18.38
N ALA A 389 14.14 22.40 -18.96
CA ALA A 389 12.95 21.78 -19.55
C ALA A 389 11.84 21.47 -18.50
N TRP A 390 12.22 21.37 -17.23
CA TRP A 390 11.33 21.16 -16.08
C TRP A 390 11.23 22.39 -15.18
N ARG A 391 11.53 23.58 -15.71
CA ARG A 391 11.66 24.82 -14.91
C ARG A 391 10.46 25.05 -13.98
N GLN A 392 9.26 24.95 -14.51
CA GLN A 392 8.03 25.23 -13.75
C GLN A 392 7.88 24.26 -12.58
N GLN A 393 7.94 22.97 -12.85
CA GLN A 393 7.77 21.91 -11.85
C GLN A 393 8.92 21.88 -10.83
N PHE A 394 10.15 22.23 -11.25
CA PHE A 394 11.30 22.37 -10.36
C PHE A 394 11.15 23.53 -9.38
N LEU A 395 10.73 24.70 -9.86
CA LEU A 395 10.53 25.88 -9.03
C LEU A 395 9.28 25.80 -8.16
N ALA A 396 8.29 24.99 -8.55
CA ALA A 396 7.06 24.78 -7.81
C ALA A 396 7.29 24.21 -6.40
N TYR A 397 8.35 23.44 -6.17
CA TYR A 397 8.76 23.00 -4.83
C TYR A 397 8.84 24.15 -3.81
N PHE A 398 9.38 25.30 -4.24
CA PHE A 398 9.61 26.46 -3.39
C PHE A 398 8.35 27.32 -3.18
N THR A 399 7.32 27.13 -3.98
CA THR A 399 6.05 27.89 -3.90
C THR A 399 4.91 27.08 -3.28
N THR A 400 5.06 25.76 -3.21
CA THR A 400 4.05 24.83 -2.65
C THR A 400 4.38 24.36 -1.23
N GLY A 401 5.24 25.08 -0.50
CA GLY A 401 5.59 24.71 0.87
C GLY A 401 6.35 23.38 0.97
N ARG A 402 7.27 23.11 0.03
CA ARG A 402 8.11 21.90 -0.05
C ARG A 402 7.33 20.62 -0.37
N ALA A 403 6.28 20.71 -1.16
CA ALA A 403 5.60 19.50 -1.64
C ALA A 403 6.62 18.60 -2.36
N ASN A 404 6.58 17.31 -2.04
CA ASN A 404 7.54 16.31 -2.55
C ASN A 404 6.93 14.91 -2.50
N ASN A 405 7.62 13.95 -3.09
CA ASN A 405 7.19 12.55 -3.22
C ASN A 405 7.66 11.65 -2.06
N GLY A 406 8.23 12.20 -0.97
CA GLY A 406 8.77 11.40 0.14
C GLY A 406 7.75 10.47 0.78
N GLY A 407 6.47 10.87 0.83
CA GLY A 407 5.39 10.00 1.27
C GLY A 407 5.15 8.81 0.33
N THR A 408 5.30 9.02 -0.98
CA THR A 408 5.19 7.95 -1.99
C THR A 408 6.32 6.94 -1.85
N GLU A 409 7.56 7.38 -1.60
CA GLU A 409 8.69 6.49 -1.32
C GLU A 409 8.45 5.65 -0.05
N ALA A 410 7.88 6.25 1.00
CA ALA A 410 7.52 5.51 2.21
C ALA A 410 6.48 4.42 1.92
N ILE A 411 5.46 4.72 1.11
CA ILE A 411 4.46 3.74 0.65
C ILE A 411 5.13 2.64 -0.18
N ASN A 412 6.03 2.97 -1.11
CA ASN A 412 6.80 1.99 -1.88
C ASN A 412 7.63 1.06 -0.97
N GLY A 413 8.17 1.58 0.13
CA GLY A 413 8.84 0.79 1.16
C GLY A 413 7.92 -0.23 1.83
N ILE A 414 6.69 0.15 2.19
CA ILE A 414 5.67 -0.75 2.74
C ILE A 414 5.28 -1.83 1.72
N ILE A 415 5.06 -1.45 0.47
CA ILE A 415 4.72 -2.36 -0.62
C ILE A 415 5.82 -3.41 -0.80
N GLU A 416 7.08 -2.98 -0.85
CA GLU A 416 8.23 -3.89 -1.00
C GLU A 416 8.38 -4.85 0.19
N LEU A 417 8.14 -4.39 1.42
CA LEU A 417 8.13 -5.25 2.61
C LEU A 417 7.08 -6.37 2.45
N HIS A 418 5.84 -6.02 2.11
CA HIS A 418 4.77 -7.01 1.94
C HIS A 418 5.03 -7.97 0.79
N ARG A 419 5.64 -7.49 -0.30
CA ARG A 419 6.06 -8.33 -1.42
C ARG A 419 7.09 -9.39 -0.99
N ARG A 420 8.06 -9.01 -0.16
CA ARG A 420 9.09 -9.93 0.38
C ARG A 420 8.49 -10.94 1.36
N ILE A 421 7.64 -10.51 2.29
CA ILE A 421 6.94 -11.40 3.23
C ILE A 421 6.13 -12.48 2.50
N ALA A 422 5.44 -12.09 1.43
CA ALA A 422 4.65 -13.01 0.62
C ALA A 422 5.49 -13.89 -0.34
N ARG A 423 6.81 -13.69 -0.40
CA ARG A 423 7.72 -14.34 -1.36
C ARG A 423 7.31 -14.15 -2.83
N GLY A 424 6.73 -12.98 -3.13
CA GLY A 424 6.24 -12.57 -4.44
C GLY A 424 4.75 -12.87 -4.68
N TYR A 425 4.27 -12.37 -5.80
CA TYR A 425 2.89 -12.50 -6.26
C TYR A 425 2.85 -12.96 -7.71
N ARG A 426 1.88 -13.81 -8.05
CA ARG A 426 1.65 -14.28 -9.43
C ARG A 426 0.51 -13.53 -10.12
N ASN A 427 -0.46 -13.04 -9.33
CA ASN A 427 -1.68 -12.41 -9.83
C ASN A 427 -1.68 -10.92 -9.51
N PRO A 428 -1.74 -10.01 -10.52
CA PRO A 428 -1.69 -8.56 -10.31
C PRO A 428 -2.90 -8.02 -9.55
N VAL A 429 -4.09 -8.59 -9.73
CA VAL A 429 -5.29 -8.15 -9.00
C VAL A 429 -5.17 -8.47 -7.52
N ASN A 430 -4.70 -9.67 -7.18
CA ASN A 430 -4.45 -10.06 -5.79
C ASN A 430 -3.35 -9.18 -5.17
N TYR A 431 -2.31 -8.88 -5.95
CA TYR A 431 -1.25 -7.97 -5.52
C TYR A 431 -1.79 -6.57 -5.21
N ARG A 432 -2.54 -5.97 -6.15
CA ARG A 432 -3.17 -4.66 -5.97
C ARG A 432 -3.99 -4.60 -4.68
N LEU A 433 -4.91 -5.56 -4.46
CA LEU A 433 -5.76 -5.61 -3.27
C LEU A 433 -4.95 -5.72 -1.97
N ARG A 434 -3.92 -6.56 -1.98
CA ARG A 434 -3.02 -6.72 -0.82
C ARG A 434 -2.23 -5.44 -0.51
N MET A 435 -1.76 -4.73 -1.53
CA MET A 435 -1.01 -3.49 -1.33
C MET A 435 -1.93 -2.35 -0.86
N ILE A 436 -3.14 -2.26 -1.40
CA ILE A 436 -4.16 -1.31 -0.91
C ILE A 436 -4.50 -1.61 0.55
N LEU A 437 -4.66 -2.88 0.94
CA LEU A 437 -4.89 -3.24 2.33
C LEU A 437 -3.72 -2.82 3.24
N ALA A 438 -2.48 -3.05 2.80
CA ALA A 438 -1.29 -2.79 3.61
C ALA A 438 -0.96 -1.31 3.76
N ALA A 439 -1.15 -0.53 2.69
CA ALA A 439 -0.67 0.85 2.61
C ALA A 439 -1.79 1.89 2.37
N GLY A 440 -3.03 1.45 2.13
CA GLY A 440 -4.18 2.33 1.83
C GLY A 440 -4.90 2.88 3.06
N ARG A 441 -4.46 2.55 4.28
CA ARG A 441 -5.11 2.98 5.54
C ARG A 441 -6.60 2.69 5.58
N LEU A 442 -7.02 1.50 5.14
CA LEU A 442 -8.40 1.09 5.15
C LEU A 442 -8.93 0.96 6.58
N THR A 443 -10.11 1.52 6.84
CA THR A 443 -10.82 1.33 8.11
C THR A 443 -11.54 0.00 8.08
N LEU A 444 -11.23 -0.88 9.02
CA LEU A 444 -11.90 -2.16 9.17
C LEU A 444 -13.05 -2.04 10.18
N PRO A 445 -14.15 -2.79 10.02
CA PRO A 445 -15.20 -2.84 11.02
C PRO A 445 -14.66 -3.39 12.34
N ASN A 446 -15.20 -2.89 13.45
CA ASN A 446 -14.90 -3.44 14.76
C ASN A 446 -15.49 -4.84 14.85
N LEU A 447 -14.65 -5.83 15.12
CA LEU A 447 -15.08 -7.18 15.46
C LEU A 447 -15.56 -7.15 16.92
N ARG A 448 -16.88 -7.23 17.11
CA ARG A 448 -17.46 -7.53 18.42
C ARG A 448 -17.61 -9.01 18.58
#